data_47a17afd0aa070d4681577ea29d79ba5
#
_entry.id   47a17afd0aa070d4681577ea29d79ba5
#
_cell.length_a   1.000
_cell.length_b   1.000
_cell.length_c   1.000
_cell.angle_alpha   90.00
_cell.angle_beta   90.00
_cell.angle_gamma   90.00
#
_symmetry.space_group_name_H-M   'P 1'
#
loop_
_entity.id
_entity.type
_entity.pdbx_description
1 polymer ?
#
loop_
_entity_poly.entity_id
_entity_poly.type
_entity_poly.pdbx_seq_one_letter_code
_entity_poly.pdbx_strand_id
1 'polypeptide(L)'
;MSAAQTSPSVSEEDRLRADLYNYLGLILSAPPDELLLAQTAGLSGDDTELGQAISRLAECAKSTTPKQAEREFNALFIGLARGELLPYASFYLTGFLNEKPLAVLRSDLSARRIERAPNVYEPEDNIATLMEVMGGLIVGRFSTPATLDDQKLFFNRHIAPWASHFYSDLETAKSAMLYSAVGSVGKAFMQIEREAFRLTSA
;
A
#
# COMPACT_ATOMS: atom_id res chain seq x y z
N MET A 1 5.73 35.98 25.45
CA MET A 1 4.62 35.72 24.51
C MET A 1 5.06 34.52 23.67
N SER A 2 4.56 33.34 24.02
CA SER A 2 4.88 32.09 23.31
C SER A 2 4.03 32.04 22.05
N ALA A 3 4.65 32.06 20.87
CA ALA A 3 3.95 31.79 19.62
C ALA A 3 3.47 30.34 19.66
N ALA A 4 2.16 30.15 19.65
CA ALA A 4 1.57 28.82 19.45
C ALA A 4 2.01 28.33 18.07
N GLN A 5 2.89 27.33 18.03
CA GLN A 5 3.20 26.59 16.82
C GLN A 5 1.93 25.84 16.42
N THR A 6 1.18 26.39 15.47
CA THR A 6 0.12 25.68 14.78
C THR A 6 0.77 24.49 14.07
N SER A 7 0.48 23.29 14.55
CA SER A 7 0.85 22.07 13.82
C SER A 7 0.32 22.19 12.39
N PRO A 8 1.13 21.89 11.36
CA PRO A 8 0.68 21.96 9.97
C PRO A 8 -0.55 21.06 9.82
N SER A 9 -1.67 21.64 9.44
CA SER A 9 -2.88 20.87 9.14
C SER A 9 -2.63 20.08 7.86
N VAL A 10 -2.80 18.77 7.93
CA VAL A 10 -2.76 17.89 6.74
C VAL A 10 -3.83 18.36 5.76
N SER A 11 -3.45 18.60 4.50
CA SER A 11 -4.39 19.01 3.45
C SER A 11 -5.43 17.91 3.18
N GLU A 12 -6.56 18.27 2.58
CA GLU A 12 -7.57 17.29 2.18
C GLU A 12 -7.01 16.30 1.16
N GLU A 13 -6.23 16.78 0.21
CA GLU A 13 -5.55 15.95 -0.80
C GLU A 13 -4.61 14.94 -0.14
N ASP A 14 -3.79 15.37 0.83
CA ASP A 14 -2.90 14.46 1.56
C ASP A 14 -3.67 13.43 2.38
N ARG A 15 -4.82 13.80 2.94
CA ARG A 15 -5.69 12.83 3.63
C ARG A 15 -6.21 11.75 2.68
N LEU A 16 -6.73 12.15 1.52
CA LEU A 16 -7.22 11.20 0.51
C LEU A 16 -6.09 10.28 0.00
N ARG A 17 -4.88 10.82 -0.20
CA ARG A 17 -3.71 10.00 -0.52
C ARG A 17 -3.39 8.99 0.57
N ALA A 18 -3.34 9.46 1.82
CA ALA A 18 -3.07 8.60 2.97
C ALA A 18 -4.15 7.53 3.17
N ASP A 19 -5.42 7.88 2.96
CA ASP A 19 -6.54 6.94 3.06
C ASP A 19 -6.41 5.82 2.01
N LEU A 20 -6.00 6.14 0.78
CA LEU A 20 -5.79 5.12 -0.26
C LEU A 20 -4.57 4.24 0.05
N TYR A 21 -3.47 4.82 0.56
CA TYR A 21 -2.34 4.04 1.07
C TYR A 21 -2.77 3.10 2.20
N ASN A 22 -3.48 3.59 3.19
CA ASN A 22 -3.97 2.79 4.32
C ASN A 22 -4.94 1.69 3.86
N TYR A 23 -5.84 1.99 2.93
CA TYR A 23 -6.76 1.01 2.35
C TYR A 23 -6.00 -0.13 1.65
N LEU A 24 -5.02 0.20 0.79
CA LEU A 24 -4.18 -0.81 0.13
C LEU A 24 -3.37 -1.63 1.15
N GLY A 25 -2.84 -0.98 2.19
CA GLY A 25 -2.19 -1.68 3.29
C GLY A 25 -3.12 -2.67 3.98
N LEU A 26 -4.33 -2.23 4.31
CA LEU A 26 -5.31 -3.05 5.02
C LEU A 26 -5.75 -4.28 4.20
N ILE A 27 -6.15 -4.09 2.94
CA ILE A 27 -6.68 -5.18 2.11
C ILE A 27 -5.58 -6.20 1.70
N LEU A 28 -4.30 -5.79 1.72
CA LEU A 28 -3.16 -6.63 1.40
C LEU A 28 -2.51 -7.27 2.64
N SER A 29 -2.87 -6.87 3.85
CA SER A 29 -2.31 -7.42 5.09
C SER A 29 -2.99 -8.71 5.56
N ALA A 30 -4.27 -8.87 5.28
CA ALA A 30 -5.06 -10.03 5.68
C ALA A 30 -6.27 -10.18 4.75
N PRO A 31 -6.92 -11.37 4.70
CA PRO A 31 -8.18 -11.53 3.98
C PRO A 31 -9.23 -10.55 4.49
N PRO A 32 -9.94 -9.82 3.60
CA PRO A 32 -10.98 -8.88 4.01
C PRO A 32 -12.15 -9.61 4.66
N ASP A 33 -12.58 -9.10 5.80
CA ASP A 33 -13.80 -9.52 6.48
C ASP A 33 -15.06 -8.94 5.81
N GLU A 34 -16.23 -9.27 6.36
CA GLU A 34 -17.51 -8.78 5.86
C GLU A 34 -17.62 -7.25 5.90
N LEU A 35 -17.05 -6.62 6.95
CA LEU A 35 -17.08 -5.17 7.10
C LEU A 35 -16.22 -4.49 6.03
N LEU A 36 -15.00 -4.96 5.82
CA LEU A 36 -14.10 -4.39 4.81
C LEU A 36 -14.65 -4.61 3.39
N LEU A 37 -15.25 -5.79 3.10
CA LEU A 37 -15.92 -6.03 1.82
C LEU A 37 -17.12 -5.09 1.61
N ALA A 38 -17.94 -4.87 2.65
CA ALA A 38 -19.07 -3.93 2.57
C ALA A 38 -18.61 -2.48 2.35
N GLN A 39 -17.55 -2.05 3.04
CA GLN A 39 -16.94 -0.72 2.84
C GLN A 39 -16.39 -0.59 1.42
N THR A 40 -15.68 -1.61 0.92
CA THR A 40 -15.15 -1.64 -0.45
C THR A 40 -16.26 -1.58 -1.49
N ALA A 41 -17.36 -2.31 -1.28
CA ALA A 41 -18.52 -2.31 -2.17
C ALA A 41 -19.23 -0.94 -2.22
N GLY A 42 -19.06 -0.11 -1.20
CA GLY A 42 -19.59 1.26 -1.13
C GLY A 42 -18.71 2.32 -1.79
N LEU A 43 -17.51 1.97 -2.27
CA LEU A 43 -16.63 2.91 -2.96
C LEU A 43 -17.24 3.33 -4.31
N SER A 44 -16.94 4.54 -4.73
CA SER A 44 -17.28 5.08 -6.05
C SER A 44 -16.09 5.82 -6.62
N GLY A 45 -15.86 5.68 -7.92
CA GLY A 45 -14.82 6.40 -8.64
C GLY A 45 -15.40 7.27 -9.75
N ASP A 46 -14.60 8.21 -10.22
CA ASP A 46 -14.87 9.06 -11.37
C ASP A 46 -14.41 8.43 -12.69
N ASP A 47 -14.39 9.22 -13.76
CA ASP A 47 -14.00 8.77 -15.11
C ASP A 47 -12.48 8.66 -15.31
N THR A 48 -11.65 8.96 -14.30
CA THR A 48 -10.21 8.77 -14.36
C THR A 48 -9.83 7.28 -14.34
N GLU A 49 -8.60 6.95 -14.73
CA GLU A 49 -8.10 5.56 -14.67
C GLU A 49 -8.22 4.98 -13.26
N LEU A 50 -7.82 5.75 -12.23
CA LEU A 50 -7.95 5.36 -10.83
C LEU A 50 -9.42 5.20 -10.42
N GLY A 51 -10.28 6.16 -10.77
CA GLY A 51 -11.71 6.11 -10.44
C GLY A 51 -12.42 4.92 -11.09
N GLN A 52 -12.11 4.61 -12.35
CA GLN A 52 -12.61 3.41 -13.00
C GLN A 52 -12.12 2.11 -12.35
N ALA A 53 -10.86 2.07 -11.91
CA ALA A 53 -10.31 0.93 -11.17
C ALA A 53 -11.01 0.75 -9.81
N ILE A 54 -11.26 1.83 -9.07
CA ILE A 54 -12.02 1.83 -7.82
C ILE A 54 -13.46 1.32 -8.05
N SER A 55 -14.12 1.79 -9.10
CA SER A 55 -15.48 1.35 -9.43
C SER A 55 -15.53 -0.16 -9.74
N ARG A 56 -14.54 -0.68 -10.49
CA ARG A 56 -14.41 -2.13 -10.72
C ARG A 56 -14.18 -2.92 -9.44
N LEU A 57 -13.33 -2.40 -8.55
CA LEU A 57 -13.07 -3.03 -7.25
C LEU A 57 -14.35 -3.09 -6.40
N ALA A 58 -15.14 -2.01 -6.37
CA ALA A 58 -16.41 -1.99 -5.67
C ALA A 58 -17.40 -3.04 -6.23
N GLU A 59 -17.49 -3.18 -7.55
CA GLU A 59 -18.34 -4.22 -8.16
C GLU A 59 -17.86 -5.65 -7.83
N CYS A 60 -16.55 -5.90 -7.84
CA CYS A 60 -16.00 -7.19 -7.42
C CYS A 60 -16.34 -7.49 -5.95
N ALA A 61 -16.20 -6.49 -5.06
CA ALA A 61 -16.49 -6.65 -3.64
C ALA A 61 -17.96 -6.98 -3.38
N LYS A 62 -18.91 -6.41 -4.13
CA LYS A 62 -20.36 -6.73 -4.01
C LYS A 62 -20.67 -8.21 -4.25
N SER A 63 -19.90 -8.87 -5.08
CA SER A 63 -20.09 -10.29 -5.44
C SER A 63 -19.17 -11.25 -4.68
N THR A 64 -18.27 -10.74 -3.83
CA THR A 64 -17.27 -11.53 -3.10
C THR A 64 -17.71 -11.77 -1.67
N THR A 65 -17.70 -13.02 -1.22
CA THR A 65 -17.90 -13.39 0.18
C THR A 65 -16.57 -13.42 0.93
N PRO A 66 -16.54 -13.24 2.28
CA PRO A 66 -15.32 -13.37 3.08
C PRO A 66 -14.56 -14.67 2.84
N LYS A 67 -15.29 -15.78 2.71
CA LYS A 67 -14.70 -17.10 2.44
C LYS A 67 -14.05 -17.21 1.06
N GLN A 68 -14.60 -16.53 0.06
CA GLN A 68 -13.98 -16.46 -1.27
C GLN A 68 -12.72 -15.60 -1.23
N ALA A 69 -12.78 -14.44 -0.59
CA ALA A 69 -11.63 -13.55 -0.41
C ALA A 69 -10.49 -14.22 0.38
N GLU A 70 -10.81 -14.97 1.44
CA GLU A 70 -9.83 -15.75 2.21
C GLU A 70 -9.13 -16.81 1.35
N ARG A 71 -9.88 -17.55 0.54
CA ARG A 71 -9.30 -18.55 -0.37
C ARG A 71 -8.39 -17.93 -1.41
N GLU A 72 -8.81 -16.81 -1.97
CA GLU A 72 -8.05 -16.04 -2.96
C GLU A 72 -6.76 -15.50 -2.34
N PHE A 73 -6.85 -14.85 -1.17
CA PHE A 73 -5.70 -14.36 -0.41
C PHE A 73 -4.68 -15.47 -0.12
N ASN A 74 -5.17 -16.60 0.38
CA ASN A 74 -4.31 -17.75 0.70
C ASN A 74 -3.64 -18.32 -0.55
N ALA A 75 -4.33 -18.42 -1.69
CA ALA A 75 -3.74 -18.88 -2.94
C ALA A 75 -2.68 -17.92 -3.47
N LEU A 76 -2.94 -16.61 -3.36
CA LEU A 76 -2.05 -15.56 -3.85
C LEU A 76 -0.78 -15.41 -2.98
N PHE A 77 -0.92 -15.39 -1.65
CA PHE A 77 0.16 -14.91 -0.77
C PHE A 77 0.71 -15.98 0.19
N ILE A 78 -0.05 -17.02 0.50
CA ILE A 78 0.35 -18.04 1.48
C ILE A 78 0.74 -19.35 0.77
N GLY A 79 -0.19 -19.95 0.00
CA GLY A 79 0.02 -21.24 -0.67
C GLY A 79 0.22 -22.42 0.30
N LEU A 80 0.44 -23.62 -0.22
CA LEU A 80 0.82 -24.80 0.59
C LEU A 80 2.33 -24.82 0.93
N ALA A 81 3.17 -24.35 0.02
CA ALA A 81 4.62 -24.19 0.21
C ALA A 81 5.05 -22.75 -0.12
N ARG A 82 4.33 -22.10 -1.01
CA ARG A 82 4.56 -20.72 -1.47
C ARG A 82 3.30 -20.21 -2.15
N GLY A 83 2.92 -18.95 -1.89
CA GLY A 83 1.87 -18.25 -2.63
C GLY A 83 2.26 -18.01 -4.09
N GLU A 84 1.28 -17.69 -4.92
CA GLU A 84 1.51 -17.35 -6.33
C GLU A 84 2.41 -16.12 -6.45
N LEU A 85 2.27 -15.14 -5.54
CA LEU A 85 3.07 -13.93 -5.46
C LEU A 85 3.80 -13.83 -4.11
N LEU A 86 4.98 -13.22 -4.12
CA LEU A 86 5.74 -12.87 -2.92
C LEU A 86 5.81 -11.34 -2.80
N PRO A 87 4.96 -10.72 -1.97
CA PRO A 87 4.76 -9.26 -1.95
C PRO A 87 5.86 -8.50 -1.18
N TYR A 88 7.14 -8.77 -1.47
CA TYR A 88 8.27 -8.22 -0.73
C TYR A 88 9.25 -7.49 -1.65
N ALA A 89 9.71 -6.29 -1.24
CA ALA A 89 10.69 -5.52 -1.97
C ALA A 89 11.98 -6.30 -2.22
N SER A 90 12.49 -7.02 -1.22
CA SER A 90 13.69 -7.83 -1.36
C SER A 90 13.56 -8.86 -2.47
N PHE A 91 12.40 -9.54 -2.58
CA PHE A 91 12.17 -10.52 -3.64
C PHE A 91 12.08 -9.87 -5.02
N TYR A 92 11.32 -8.79 -5.18
CA TYR A 92 11.17 -8.11 -6.48
C TYR A 92 12.47 -7.48 -6.98
N LEU A 93 13.32 -7.01 -6.08
CA LEU A 93 14.55 -6.32 -6.44
C LEU A 93 15.77 -7.24 -6.59
N THR A 94 15.77 -8.43 -5.95
CA THR A 94 16.95 -9.31 -5.92
C THR A 94 16.66 -10.76 -6.30
N GLY A 95 15.38 -11.17 -6.33
CA GLY A 95 14.96 -12.55 -6.51
C GLY A 95 14.97 -13.39 -5.21
N PHE A 96 15.40 -12.82 -4.08
CA PHE A 96 15.50 -13.52 -2.78
C PHE A 96 14.84 -12.72 -1.67
N LEU A 97 14.26 -13.42 -0.67
CA LEU A 97 13.70 -12.80 0.53
C LEU A 97 14.81 -12.42 1.53
N ASN A 98 14.50 -11.44 2.39
CA ASN A 98 15.35 -10.99 3.49
C ASN A 98 16.72 -10.42 3.06
N GLU A 99 16.80 -9.90 1.85
CA GLU A 99 18.02 -9.36 1.26
C GLU A 99 18.24 -7.86 1.59
N LYS A 100 19.29 -7.29 1.01
CA LYS A 100 19.75 -5.91 1.23
C LYS A 100 18.63 -4.85 1.24
N PRO A 101 17.60 -4.89 0.38
CA PRO A 101 16.50 -3.89 0.44
C PRO A 101 15.81 -3.84 1.80
N LEU A 102 15.58 -4.99 2.45
CA LEU A 102 14.99 -5.04 3.79
C LEU A 102 15.91 -4.41 4.85
N ALA A 103 17.22 -4.66 4.79
CA ALA A 103 18.17 -4.06 5.72
C ALA A 103 18.22 -2.52 5.58
N VAL A 104 18.16 -2.02 4.36
CA VAL A 104 18.11 -0.58 4.07
C VAL A 104 16.80 0.04 4.61
N LEU A 105 15.67 -0.62 4.39
CA LEU A 105 14.37 -0.19 4.92
C LEU A 105 14.39 -0.12 6.45
N ARG A 106 14.89 -1.16 7.13
CA ARG A 106 14.99 -1.20 8.60
C ARG A 106 15.82 -0.05 9.15
N SER A 107 16.92 0.29 8.48
CA SER A 107 17.75 1.46 8.86
C SER A 107 16.95 2.77 8.74
N ASP A 108 16.20 2.94 7.68
CA ASP A 108 15.39 4.14 7.45
C ASP A 108 14.20 4.25 8.40
N LEU A 109 13.54 3.13 8.72
CA LEU A 109 12.46 3.08 9.71
C LEU A 109 12.99 3.42 11.11
N SER A 110 14.13 2.82 11.51
CA SER A 110 14.77 3.09 12.79
C SER A 110 15.18 4.56 12.94
N ALA A 111 15.73 5.18 11.89
CA ALA A 111 16.07 6.60 11.90
C ALA A 111 14.83 7.50 12.11
N ARG A 112 13.65 7.04 11.71
CA ARG A 112 12.36 7.71 11.92
C ARG A 112 11.64 7.29 13.19
N ARG A 113 12.25 6.40 14.01
CA ARG A 113 11.65 5.80 15.22
C ARG A 113 10.33 5.07 14.92
N ILE A 114 10.24 4.47 13.74
CA ILE A 114 9.13 3.61 13.35
C ILE A 114 9.53 2.18 13.67
N GLU A 115 8.79 1.56 14.57
CA GLU A 115 9.03 0.21 15.03
C GLU A 115 7.89 -0.70 14.63
N ARG A 116 8.24 -1.97 14.36
CA ARG A 116 7.24 -3.01 14.09
C ARG A 116 6.41 -3.26 15.34
N ALA A 117 5.10 -3.41 15.16
CA ALA A 117 4.21 -3.73 16.27
C ALA A 117 4.61 -5.06 16.95
N PRO A 118 4.42 -5.18 18.28
CA PRO A 118 4.63 -6.44 18.99
C PRO A 118 3.81 -7.57 18.34
N ASN A 119 4.40 -8.76 18.24
CA ASN A 119 3.78 -9.96 17.65
C ASN A 119 3.49 -9.91 16.14
N VAL A 120 4.01 -8.93 15.43
CA VAL A 120 4.05 -8.92 13.96
C VAL A 120 5.38 -9.53 13.52
N TYR A 121 5.34 -10.65 12.79
CA TYR A 121 6.53 -11.39 12.35
C TYR A 121 6.83 -11.17 10.88
N GLU A 122 5.90 -10.55 10.14
CA GLU A 122 6.05 -10.23 8.74
C GLU A 122 7.24 -9.29 8.50
N PRO A 123 8.13 -9.56 7.52
CA PRO A 123 9.19 -8.64 7.14
C PRO A 123 8.62 -7.27 6.73
N GLU A 124 9.28 -6.21 7.15
CA GLU A 124 8.83 -4.82 6.98
C GLU A 124 8.77 -4.38 5.51
N ASP A 125 9.45 -5.08 4.60
CA ASP A 125 9.44 -4.83 3.16
C ASP A 125 8.25 -5.48 2.42
N ASN A 126 7.28 -6.01 3.16
CA ASN A 126 5.97 -6.40 2.62
C ASN A 126 5.23 -5.17 2.08
N ILE A 127 4.55 -5.32 0.93
CA ILE A 127 3.81 -4.23 0.29
C ILE A 127 2.78 -3.60 1.23
N ALA A 128 2.04 -4.40 2.00
CA ALA A 128 1.03 -3.91 2.93
C ALA A 128 1.65 -3.00 3.99
N THR A 129 2.79 -3.40 4.57
CA THR A 129 3.54 -2.60 5.55
C THR A 129 4.05 -1.29 4.93
N LEU A 130 4.58 -1.33 3.71
CA LEU A 130 5.07 -0.12 3.04
C LEU A 130 3.94 0.86 2.73
N MET A 131 2.76 0.36 2.35
CA MET A 131 1.57 1.20 2.16
C MET A 131 1.14 1.84 3.50
N GLU A 132 1.07 1.06 4.57
CA GLU A 132 0.74 1.57 5.90
C GLU A 132 1.73 2.62 6.41
N VAL A 133 3.03 2.39 6.23
CA VAL A 133 4.09 3.33 6.61
C VAL A 133 3.95 4.63 5.82
N MET A 134 3.74 4.56 4.51
CA MET A 134 3.60 5.76 3.68
C MET A 134 2.36 6.59 4.08
N GLY A 135 1.21 5.95 4.25
CA GLY A 135 0.00 6.61 4.78
C GLY A 135 0.25 7.26 6.14
N GLY A 136 0.95 6.55 7.04
CA GLY A 136 1.32 7.06 8.36
C GLY A 136 2.27 8.25 8.32
N LEU A 137 3.23 8.28 7.39
CA LEU A 137 4.15 9.42 7.18
C LEU A 137 3.37 10.66 6.72
N ILE A 138 2.44 10.51 5.79
CA ILE A 138 1.64 11.61 5.25
C ILE A 138 0.82 12.30 6.35
N VAL A 139 0.14 11.53 7.19
CA VAL A 139 -0.75 12.10 8.24
C VAL A 139 -0.05 12.33 9.58
N GLY A 140 1.22 11.97 9.73
CA GLY A 140 1.97 12.16 10.97
C GLY A 140 1.63 11.14 12.07
N ARG A 141 1.24 9.92 11.72
CA ARG A 141 0.90 8.85 12.70
C ARG A 141 2.08 8.53 13.64
N PHE A 142 3.30 8.64 13.16
CA PHE A 142 4.50 8.29 13.93
C PHE A 142 5.11 9.47 14.68
N SER A 143 4.74 10.72 14.31
CA SER A 143 5.24 11.96 14.91
C SER A 143 4.45 13.15 14.37
N THR A 144 5.11 14.04 13.62
CA THR A 144 4.49 15.08 12.79
C THR A 144 4.37 14.59 11.36
N PRO A 145 3.44 15.15 10.55
CA PRO A 145 3.39 14.87 9.12
C PRO A 145 4.76 15.05 8.47
N ALA A 146 5.19 14.06 7.70
CA ALA A 146 6.44 14.11 6.98
C ALA A 146 6.38 15.21 5.91
N THR A 147 7.51 15.90 5.69
CA THR A 147 7.61 16.86 4.58
C THR A 147 7.43 16.15 3.24
N LEU A 148 7.06 16.89 2.20
CA LEU A 148 6.92 16.32 0.87
C LEU A 148 8.23 15.69 0.37
N ASP A 149 9.39 16.29 0.71
CA ASP A 149 10.71 15.75 0.38
C ASP A 149 10.99 14.42 1.11
N ASP A 150 10.60 14.30 2.38
CA ASP A 150 10.74 13.05 3.13
C ASP A 150 9.82 11.95 2.59
N GLN A 151 8.58 12.30 2.23
CA GLN A 151 7.64 11.38 1.57
C GLN A 151 8.20 10.89 0.24
N LYS A 152 8.70 11.81 -0.59
CA LYS A 152 9.35 11.53 -1.88
C LYS A 152 10.58 10.64 -1.72
N LEU A 153 11.43 10.93 -0.75
CA LEU A 153 12.62 10.13 -0.48
C LEU A 153 12.23 8.69 -0.11
N PHE A 154 11.25 8.53 0.78
CA PHE A 154 10.76 7.21 1.19
C PHE A 154 10.13 6.46 0.02
N PHE A 155 9.24 7.11 -0.72
CA PHE A 155 8.58 6.53 -1.90
C PHE A 155 9.59 6.06 -2.94
N ASN A 156 10.50 6.94 -3.37
CA ASN A 156 11.48 6.64 -4.41
C ASN A 156 12.46 5.53 -4.00
N ARG A 157 12.75 5.41 -2.70
CA ARG A 157 13.72 4.44 -2.21
C ARG A 157 13.12 3.05 -1.96
N HIS A 158 11.88 2.99 -1.44
CA HIS A 158 11.31 1.76 -0.93
C HIS A 158 10.08 1.26 -1.68
N ILE A 159 9.34 2.12 -2.39
CA ILE A 159 8.08 1.78 -3.05
C ILE A 159 8.23 1.81 -4.57
N ALA A 160 8.61 2.95 -5.14
CA ALA A 160 8.64 3.17 -6.58
C ALA A 160 9.44 2.14 -7.39
N PRO A 161 10.57 1.57 -6.89
CA PRO A 161 11.37 0.65 -7.70
C PRO A 161 10.70 -0.67 -8.05
N TRP A 162 9.64 -1.06 -7.31
CA TRP A 162 9.07 -2.39 -7.48
C TRP A 162 7.52 -2.47 -7.37
N ALA A 163 6.87 -1.57 -6.61
CA ALA A 163 5.46 -1.69 -6.30
C ALA A 163 4.57 -1.75 -7.56
N SER A 164 4.90 -0.98 -8.60
CA SER A 164 4.15 -1.04 -9.87
C SER A 164 4.24 -2.41 -10.55
N HIS A 165 5.37 -3.11 -10.43
CA HIS A 165 5.54 -4.47 -10.95
C HIS A 165 4.69 -5.45 -10.15
N PHE A 166 4.74 -5.36 -8.82
CA PHE A 166 3.88 -6.17 -7.94
C PHE A 166 2.39 -5.99 -8.27
N TYR A 167 1.90 -4.76 -8.40
CA TYR A 167 0.50 -4.52 -8.72
C TYR A 167 0.13 -5.01 -10.13
N SER A 168 1.03 -4.96 -11.10
CA SER A 168 0.80 -5.53 -12.43
C SER A 168 0.73 -7.06 -12.39
N ASP A 169 1.59 -7.70 -11.60
CA ASP A 169 1.55 -9.15 -11.40
C ASP A 169 0.26 -9.57 -10.67
N LEU A 170 -0.17 -8.80 -9.67
CA LEU A 170 -1.42 -9.03 -8.95
C LEU A 170 -2.65 -8.89 -9.85
N GLU A 171 -2.66 -7.86 -10.74
CA GLU A 171 -3.73 -7.64 -11.71
C GLU A 171 -3.92 -8.85 -12.64
N THR A 172 -2.84 -9.56 -12.96
CA THR A 172 -2.83 -10.67 -13.93
C THR A 172 -2.65 -12.06 -13.30
N ALA A 173 -2.58 -12.14 -11.96
CA ALA A 173 -2.41 -13.41 -11.25
C ALA A 173 -3.58 -14.37 -11.49
N LYS A 174 -3.28 -15.65 -11.66
CA LYS A 174 -4.27 -16.67 -12.05
C LYS A 174 -5.33 -16.89 -10.97
N SER A 175 -4.95 -16.75 -9.71
CA SER A 175 -5.83 -16.94 -8.57
C SER A 175 -6.59 -15.67 -8.20
N ALA A 176 -6.32 -14.52 -8.85
CA ALA A 176 -6.90 -13.23 -8.50
C ALA A 176 -8.25 -12.99 -9.21
N MET A 177 -9.24 -12.59 -8.42
CA MET A 177 -10.51 -12.02 -8.87
C MET A 177 -10.75 -10.66 -8.21
N LEU A 178 -11.02 -10.63 -6.90
CA LEU A 178 -11.06 -9.40 -6.11
C LEU A 178 -9.70 -8.69 -6.14
N TYR A 179 -8.63 -9.45 -5.91
CA TYR A 179 -7.26 -8.90 -5.86
C TYR A 179 -6.73 -8.49 -7.23
N SER A 180 -7.30 -8.96 -8.34
CA SER A 180 -7.02 -8.39 -9.67
C SER A 180 -7.46 -6.92 -9.75
N ALA A 181 -8.65 -6.60 -9.22
CA ALA A 181 -9.12 -5.22 -9.13
C ALA A 181 -8.30 -4.38 -8.13
N VAL A 182 -7.83 -4.97 -7.01
CA VAL A 182 -6.86 -4.32 -6.11
C VAL A 182 -5.56 -4.01 -6.85
N GLY A 183 -5.08 -4.93 -7.69
CA GLY A 183 -3.92 -4.73 -8.56
C GLY A 183 -4.08 -3.52 -9.49
N SER A 184 -5.24 -3.40 -10.15
CA SER A 184 -5.55 -2.24 -11.01
C SER A 184 -5.55 -0.92 -10.24
N VAL A 185 -6.16 -0.88 -9.04
CA VAL A 185 -6.16 0.32 -8.18
C VAL A 185 -4.74 0.70 -7.75
N GLY A 186 -3.98 -0.26 -7.24
CA GLY A 186 -2.60 -0.02 -6.79
C GLY A 186 -1.69 0.45 -7.92
N LYS A 187 -1.81 -0.14 -9.12
CA LYS A 187 -1.04 0.24 -10.31
C LYS A 187 -1.32 1.68 -10.74
N ALA A 188 -2.60 2.05 -10.87
CA ALA A 188 -3.01 3.42 -11.23
C ALA A 188 -2.53 4.43 -10.16
N PHE A 189 -2.68 4.09 -8.89
CA PHE A 189 -2.24 4.95 -7.79
C PHE A 189 -0.72 5.14 -7.76
N MET A 190 0.08 4.08 -7.93
CA MET A 190 1.55 4.19 -8.01
C MET A 190 2.01 5.05 -9.20
N GLN A 191 1.28 5.05 -10.30
CA GLN A 191 1.56 5.92 -11.43
C GLN A 191 1.31 7.41 -11.08
N ILE A 192 0.20 7.71 -10.41
CA ILE A 192 -0.12 9.07 -9.95
C ILE A 192 0.94 9.57 -8.98
N GLU A 193 1.30 8.79 -7.96
CA GLU A 193 2.30 9.16 -6.96
C GLU A 193 3.68 9.41 -7.59
N ARG A 194 4.08 8.55 -8.53
CA ARG A 194 5.34 8.74 -9.27
C ARG A 194 5.37 10.05 -10.03
N GLU A 195 4.30 10.40 -10.76
CA GLU A 195 4.21 11.65 -11.50
C GLU A 195 4.13 12.86 -10.58
N ALA A 196 3.37 12.80 -9.47
CA ALA A 196 3.30 13.86 -8.49
C ALA A 196 4.68 14.17 -7.90
N PHE A 197 5.42 13.15 -7.45
CA PHE A 197 6.77 13.33 -6.92
C PHE A 197 7.80 13.75 -7.98
N ARG A 198 7.59 13.45 -9.25
CA ARG A 198 8.44 13.96 -10.34
C ARG A 198 8.26 15.46 -10.53
N LEU A 199 7.03 15.94 -10.51
CA LEU A 199 6.70 17.37 -10.72
C LEU A 199 7.20 18.27 -9.57
N THR A 200 7.30 17.74 -8.35
CA THR A 200 7.84 18.49 -7.20
C THR A 200 9.37 18.68 -7.24
N SER A 201 10.04 18.23 -8.31
CA SER A 201 11.52 18.34 -8.47
C SER A 201 11.93 19.48 -9.40
N ALA A 202 10.98 20.21 -9.94
CA ALA A 202 11.19 21.37 -10.81
C ALA A 202 10.95 22.66 -10.04
#